data_81f85d565ca83a197cf9f9e936effb09
#
_entry.id   81f85d565ca83a197cf9f9e936effb09
#
_cell.length_a   1.000
_cell.length_b   1.000
_cell.length_c   1.000
_cell.angle_alpha   90.00
_cell.angle_beta   90.00
_cell.angle_gamma   90.00
#
_symmetry.space_group_name_H-M   'P 1'
#
loop_
_entity.id
_entity.type
_entity.pdbx_description
1 polymer ?
#
loop_
_entity_poly.entity_id
_entity_poly.type
_entity_poly.pdbx_seq_one_letter_code
_entity_poly.pdbx_strand_id
1 'polypeptide(L)'
;DFVAAVARRYCPRVRYYQIWNEPNIYPEWGERDVDPAGYAALLRVASQRLRETCPEAVVVGAALAQTTEPGGRNMDDLAYLQALYDAGWQPDFDVLAAQGFGLWTGPLDRRASASRANFARVQLSRDVMVRNGDAAKPVWITEMGWDSPPEDMPAPYGRVDEQTRGRYTVQAYERMAAEWPWAGVGFLWFLLRFRTGSILR
;
A
#
# COMPACT_ATOMS: atom_id res chain seq x y z
N ASP A 1 15.73 -3.20 18.30
CA ASP A 1 17.11 -3.05 17.83
C ASP A 1 17.30 -3.28 16.32
N PHE A 2 16.47 -4.11 15.66
CA PHE A 2 16.55 -4.35 14.21
C PHE A 2 16.40 -3.05 13.39
N VAL A 3 15.38 -2.25 13.66
CA VAL A 3 15.11 -0.99 12.95
C VAL A 3 16.30 -0.02 13.08
N ALA A 4 16.86 0.13 14.29
CA ALA A 4 18.03 0.96 14.51
C ALA A 4 19.28 0.44 13.78
N ALA A 5 19.45 -0.89 13.66
CA ALA A 5 20.55 -1.47 12.90
C ALA A 5 20.41 -1.19 11.40
N VAL A 6 19.20 -1.35 10.85
CA VAL A 6 18.89 -1.00 9.45
C VAL A 6 19.13 0.49 9.20
N ALA A 7 18.61 1.35 10.07
CA ALA A 7 18.79 2.79 9.95
C ALA A 7 20.27 3.19 9.96
N ARG A 8 21.07 2.72 10.92
CA ARG A 8 22.52 3.00 10.97
C ARG A 8 23.24 2.61 9.68
N ARG A 9 22.85 1.50 9.08
CA ARG A 9 23.51 1.00 7.87
C ARG A 9 23.13 1.79 6.62
N TYR A 10 21.87 2.20 6.51
CA TYR A 10 21.33 2.69 5.23
C TYR A 10 20.97 4.19 5.24
N CYS A 11 20.90 4.86 6.39
CA CYS A 11 20.55 6.27 6.53
C CYS A 11 21.24 7.21 5.52
N PRO A 12 22.55 7.09 5.24
CA PRO A 12 23.19 7.99 4.28
C PRO A 12 22.72 7.85 2.83
N ARG A 13 21.99 6.77 2.51
CA ARG A 13 21.57 6.41 1.14
C ARG A 13 20.08 6.22 0.99
N VAL A 14 19.39 5.86 2.08
CA VAL A 14 17.95 5.57 2.09
C VAL A 14 17.30 6.46 3.12
N ARG A 15 16.31 7.23 2.70
CA ARG A 15 15.54 8.13 3.56
C ARG A 15 14.16 7.62 3.91
N TYR A 16 13.58 6.79 3.05
CA TYR A 16 12.18 6.36 3.14
C TYR A 16 12.13 4.91 3.62
N TYR A 17 11.41 4.68 4.70
CA TYR A 17 11.27 3.36 5.31
C TYR A 17 9.80 3.03 5.49
N GLN A 18 9.31 2.09 4.71
CA GLN A 18 7.98 1.52 4.93
C GLN A 18 8.05 0.50 6.07
N ILE A 19 7.19 0.67 7.05
CA ILE A 19 7.14 -0.21 8.23
C ILE A 19 6.00 -1.21 8.04
N TRP A 20 6.36 -2.44 7.71
CA TRP A 20 5.46 -3.54 7.40
C TRP A 20 4.73 -3.40 6.07
N ASN A 21 4.01 -4.48 5.69
CA ASN A 21 3.14 -4.55 4.52
C ASN A 21 1.90 -5.38 4.85
N GLU A 22 0.74 -4.97 4.40
CA GLU A 22 -0.55 -5.67 4.49
C GLU A 22 -0.94 -6.21 5.88
N PRO A 23 -0.77 -5.45 6.98
CA PRO A 23 -1.09 -5.96 8.32
C PRO A 23 -2.58 -6.24 8.54
N ASN A 24 -3.42 -5.94 7.56
CA ASN A 24 -4.86 -6.13 7.58
C ASN A 24 -5.33 -7.45 6.98
N ILE A 25 -4.42 -8.32 6.52
CA ILE A 25 -4.76 -9.64 5.97
C ILE A 25 -3.86 -10.76 6.50
N TYR A 26 -4.40 -11.98 6.45
CA TYR A 26 -3.67 -13.22 6.70
C TYR A 26 -2.89 -13.66 5.43
N PRO A 27 -1.68 -14.17 5.54
CA PRO A 27 -0.91 -14.41 6.78
C PRO A 27 0.05 -13.26 7.14
N GLU A 28 -0.11 -12.06 6.57
CA GLU A 28 0.84 -10.96 6.65
C GLU A 28 1.03 -10.43 8.09
N TRP A 29 0.01 -10.53 8.92
CA TRP A 29 0.09 -10.23 10.37
C TRP A 29 0.40 -11.50 11.20
N GLY A 30 0.95 -12.53 10.59
CA GLY A 30 1.19 -13.84 11.20
C GLY A 30 -0.06 -14.71 11.24
N GLU A 31 0.02 -15.86 11.94
CA GLU A 31 -1.07 -16.85 11.97
C GLU A 31 -2.16 -16.53 13.01
N ARG A 32 -2.52 -15.27 13.16
CA ARG A 32 -3.51 -14.75 14.11
C ARG A 32 -4.44 -13.77 13.44
N ASP A 33 -5.46 -13.33 14.15
CA ASP A 33 -6.33 -12.26 13.70
C ASP A 33 -5.56 -10.95 13.59
N VAL A 34 -5.98 -10.09 12.66
CA VAL A 34 -5.36 -8.78 12.43
C VAL A 34 -5.60 -7.86 13.63
N ASP A 35 -4.62 -7.01 13.93
CA ASP A 35 -4.61 -6.18 15.14
C ASP A 35 -4.14 -4.76 14.81
N PRO A 36 -5.06 -3.83 14.51
CA PRO A 36 -4.70 -2.44 14.24
C PRO A 36 -3.95 -1.76 15.40
N ALA A 37 -4.34 -2.03 16.64
CA ALA A 37 -3.68 -1.44 17.80
C ALA A 37 -2.26 -1.98 18.00
N GLY A 38 -2.07 -3.27 17.76
CA GLY A 38 -0.76 -3.92 17.76
C GLY A 38 0.15 -3.38 16.67
N TYR A 39 -0.38 -3.16 15.45
CA TYR A 39 0.40 -2.52 14.39
C TYR A 39 0.73 -1.05 14.72
N ALA A 40 -0.20 -0.27 15.25
CA ALA A 40 0.08 1.11 15.68
C ALA A 40 1.19 1.17 16.75
N ALA A 41 1.18 0.24 17.71
CA ALA A 41 2.23 0.14 18.73
C ALA A 41 3.60 -0.23 18.11
N LEU A 42 3.62 -1.16 17.16
CA LEU A 42 4.83 -1.53 16.41
C LEU A 42 5.38 -0.34 15.63
N LEU A 43 4.52 0.37 14.90
CA LEU A 43 4.91 1.55 14.12
C LEU A 43 5.49 2.64 15.01
N ARG A 44 4.89 2.92 16.17
CA ARG A 44 5.37 3.90 17.13
C ARG A 44 6.81 3.61 17.57
N VAL A 45 7.09 2.38 17.97
CA VAL A 45 8.43 1.96 18.37
C VAL A 45 9.41 2.05 17.19
N ALA A 46 9.00 1.60 16.01
CA ALA A 46 9.85 1.63 14.81
C ALA A 46 10.16 3.07 14.39
N SER A 47 9.16 3.95 14.35
CA SER A 47 9.29 5.37 14.03
C SER A 47 10.23 6.07 14.99
N GLN A 48 10.06 5.86 16.30
CA GLN A 48 10.95 6.42 17.31
C GLN A 48 12.40 5.98 17.06
N ARG A 49 12.65 4.69 16.88
CA ARG A 49 14.01 4.16 16.64
C ARG A 49 14.62 4.65 15.34
N LEU A 50 13.81 4.82 14.30
CA LEU A 50 14.25 5.42 13.04
C LEU A 50 14.70 6.87 13.26
N ARG A 51 13.86 7.71 13.87
CA ARG A 51 14.12 9.14 14.09
C ARG A 51 15.30 9.38 15.02
N GLU A 52 15.47 8.55 16.07
CA GLU A 52 16.63 8.60 16.96
C GLU A 52 17.95 8.28 16.23
N THR A 53 17.91 7.38 15.24
CA THR A 53 19.10 6.86 14.55
C THR A 53 19.39 7.60 13.25
N CYS A 54 18.36 8.06 12.56
CA CYS A 54 18.38 8.76 11.29
C CYS A 54 17.34 9.89 11.33
N PRO A 55 17.68 11.08 11.84
CA PRO A 55 16.73 12.17 12.03
C PRO A 55 16.03 12.63 10.74
N GLU A 56 16.62 12.37 9.58
CA GLU A 56 16.08 12.70 8.26
C GLU A 56 15.22 11.57 7.65
N ALA A 57 15.03 10.47 8.38
CA ALA A 57 14.21 9.37 7.90
C ALA A 57 12.73 9.79 7.78
N VAL A 58 12.13 9.41 6.66
CA VAL A 58 10.71 9.56 6.39
C VAL A 58 10.04 8.21 6.63
N VAL A 59 9.10 8.18 7.56
CA VAL A 59 8.37 6.97 7.93
C VAL A 59 7.16 6.82 7.03
N VAL A 60 7.12 5.72 6.30
CA VAL A 60 5.97 5.33 5.47
C VAL A 60 5.19 4.26 6.24
N GLY A 61 3.91 4.50 6.50
CA GLY A 61 3.01 3.53 7.13
C GLY A 61 2.81 2.31 6.22
N ALA A 62 2.39 1.17 6.77
CA ALA A 62 2.14 -0.02 5.96
C ALA A 62 1.06 0.23 4.91
N ALA A 63 1.27 -0.28 3.70
CA ALA A 63 0.22 -0.39 2.72
C ALA A 63 -0.80 -1.44 3.18
N LEU A 64 -2.08 -1.11 3.08
CA LEU A 64 -3.15 -2.04 3.41
C LEU A 64 -3.62 -2.75 2.13
N ALA A 65 -3.81 -4.06 2.21
CA ALA A 65 -4.41 -4.83 1.13
C ALA A 65 -5.86 -4.38 0.91
N GLN A 66 -6.21 -4.11 -0.34
CA GLN A 66 -7.58 -3.77 -0.71
C GLN A 66 -8.51 -4.97 -0.51
N THR A 67 -9.27 -4.98 0.56
CA THR A 67 -10.26 -6.01 0.85
C THR A 67 -11.52 -5.41 1.45
N THR A 68 -12.63 -6.13 1.35
CA THR A 68 -13.93 -5.74 1.92
C THR A 68 -14.37 -6.71 3.03
N GLU A 69 -13.44 -7.51 3.56
CA GLU A 69 -13.74 -8.48 4.60
C GLU A 69 -13.94 -7.80 5.96
N PRO A 70 -14.90 -8.29 6.79
CA PRO A 70 -15.38 -7.53 7.96
C PRO A 70 -14.47 -7.56 9.19
N GLY A 71 -13.47 -8.45 9.24
CA GLY A 71 -12.60 -8.63 10.40
C GLY A 71 -12.22 -10.08 10.66
N GLY A 72 -11.52 -10.34 11.75
CA GLY A 72 -10.91 -11.63 12.05
C GLY A 72 -9.55 -11.76 11.37
N ARG A 73 -9.38 -12.76 10.52
CA ARG A 73 -8.14 -12.99 9.77
C ARG A 73 -7.84 -11.90 8.74
N ASN A 74 -8.88 -11.34 8.13
CA ASN A 74 -8.78 -10.23 7.17
C ASN A 74 -9.74 -9.13 7.56
N MET A 75 -9.36 -7.87 7.39
CA MET A 75 -10.18 -6.72 7.70
C MET A 75 -10.15 -5.71 6.56
N ASP A 76 -11.31 -5.15 6.23
CA ASP A 76 -11.49 -4.06 5.28
C ASP A 76 -10.43 -2.96 5.51
N ASP A 77 -9.73 -2.55 4.46
CA ASP A 77 -8.62 -1.60 4.54
C ASP A 77 -9.07 -0.22 5.06
N LEU A 78 -10.27 0.23 4.74
CA LEU A 78 -10.78 1.52 5.23
C LEU A 78 -11.15 1.44 6.71
N ALA A 79 -11.74 0.32 7.14
CA ALA A 79 -12.04 0.09 8.54
C ALA A 79 -10.75 -0.08 9.37
N TYR A 80 -9.77 -0.81 8.84
CA TYR A 80 -8.47 -0.95 9.48
C TYR A 80 -7.75 0.40 9.60
N LEU A 81 -7.75 1.19 8.53
CA LEU A 81 -7.16 2.52 8.52
C LEU A 81 -7.83 3.45 9.55
N GLN A 82 -9.16 3.42 9.66
CA GLN A 82 -9.86 4.18 10.70
C GLN A 82 -9.46 3.71 12.10
N ALA A 83 -9.39 2.40 12.32
CA ALA A 83 -8.95 1.85 13.61
C ALA A 83 -7.51 2.24 13.98
N LEU A 84 -6.62 2.45 13.01
CA LEU A 84 -5.28 3.00 13.24
C LEU A 84 -5.35 4.46 13.74
N TYR A 85 -6.21 5.29 13.15
CA TYR A 85 -6.44 6.65 13.62
C TYR A 85 -7.02 6.67 15.04
N ASP A 86 -7.97 5.79 15.33
CA ASP A 86 -8.56 5.63 16.67
C ASP A 86 -7.52 5.16 17.70
N ALA A 87 -6.51 4.40 17.28
CA ALA A 87 -5.37 3.99 18.09
C ALA A 87 -4.27 5.07 18.21
N GLY A 88 -4.43 6.22 17.58
CA GLY A 88 -3.53 7.37 17.69
C GLY A 88 -2.19 7.20 16.97
N TRP A 89 -2.16 6.53 15.82
CA TRP A 89 -0.93 6.32 15.03
C TRP A 89 -0.43 7.55 14.28
N GLN A 90 -1.25 8.59 14.20
CA GLN A 90 -1.04 9.79 13.39
C GLN A 90 0.37 10.43 13.51
N PRO A 91 0.99 10.60 14.70
CA PRO A 91 2.31 11.20 14.80
C PRO A 91 3.46 10.27 14.38
N ASP A 92 3.17 8.98 14.16
CA ASP A 92 4.19 7.96 13.98
C ASP A 92 4.54 7.68 12.51
N PHE A 93 3.85 8.32 11.54
CA PHE A 93 4.16 8.22 10.12
C PHE A 93 4.15 9.60 9.43
N ASP A 94 4.84 9.70 8.31
CA ASP A 94 4.95 10.93 7.50
C ASP A 94 4.21 10.79 6.16
N VAL A 95 4.12 9.56 5.63
CA VAL A 95 3.49 9.21 4.36
C VAL A 95 2.55 8.03 4.57
N LEU A 96 1.32 8.10 4.07
CA LEU A 96 0.46 6.93 4.00
C LEU A 96 0.84 6.09 2.78
N ALA A 97 1.12 4.80 2.97
CA ALA A 97 1.17 3.87 1.86
C ALA A 97 -0.23 3.32 1.56
N ALA A 98 -0.53 3.14 0.28
CA ALA A 98 -1.76 2.54 -0.20
C ALA A 98 -1.45 1.58 -1.35
N GLN A 99 -2.28 0.58 -1.54
CA GLN A 99 -2.28 -0.25 -2.75
C GLN A 99 -3.28 0.29 -3.76
N GLY A 100 -2.91 0.24 -5.04
CA GLY A 100 -3.71 0.73 -6.16
C GLY A 100 -3.89 -0.33 -7.24
N PHE A 101 -4.19 -1.57 -6.87
CA PHE A 101 -4.47 -2.61 -7.87
C PHE A 101 -5.79 -2.35 -8.57
N GLY A 102 -5.77 -2.45 -9.90
CA GLY A 102 -6.98 -2.23 -10.69
C GLY A 102 -7.91 -3.42 -10.78
N LEU A 103 -7.36 -4.63 -10.53
CA LEU A 103 -8.08 -5.90 -10.59
C LEU A 103 -8.80 -6.06 -11.95
N TRP A 104 -10.14 -6.13 -11.93
CA TRP A 104 -10.97 -6.35 -13.13
C TRP A 104 -11.33 -5.06 -13.88
N THR A 105 -10.92 -3.88 -13.41
CA THR A 105 -11.29 -2.60 -14.05
C THR A 105 -10.06 -1.77 -14.38
N GLY A 106 -10.16 -0.96 -15.44
CA GLY A 106 -9.08 -0.04 -15.81
C GLY A 106 -8.95 1.15 -14.86
N PRO A 107 -7.84 1.89 -14.94
CA PRO A 107 -7.55 3.00 -14.02
C PRO A 107 -8.51 4.19 -14.20
N LEU A 108 -9.21 4.28 -15.33
CA LEU A 108 -10.20 5.32 -15.58
C LEU A 108 -11.59 5.00 -15.00
N ASP A 109 -11.78 3.85 -14.39
CA ASP A 109 -12.99 3.57 -13.59
C ASP A 109 -13.00 4.46 -12.35
N ARG A 110 -13.92 5.41 -12.30
CA ARG A 110 -14.02 6.41 -11.22
C ARG A 110 -14.94 5.98 -10.06
N ARG A 111 -15.49 4.76 -10.13
CA ARG A 111 -16.42 4.25 -9.11
C ARG A 111 -15.68 3.83 -7.85
N ALA A 112 -15.29 4.79 -7.01
CA ALA A 112 -14.79 4.53 -5.67
C ALA A 112 -15.99 4.14 -4.76
N SER A 113 -15.92 2.95 -4.18
CA SER A 113 -16.95 2.44 -3.28
C SER A 113 -16.35 1.56 -2.20
N ALA A 114 -16.87 1.63 -0.98
CA ALA A 114 -16.44 0.79 0.12
C ALA A 114 -16.62 -0.71 -0.18
N SER A 115 -17.60 -1.08 -1.01
CA SER A 115 -17.87 -2.47 -1.41
C SER A 115 -17.08 -2.94 -2.64
N ARG A 116 -16.09 -2.17 -3.09
CA ARG A 116 -15.34 -2.48 -4.33
C ARG A 116 -13.85 -2.26 -4.15
N ALA A 117 -13.06 -3.27 -4.47
CA ALA A 117 -11.63 -3.14 -4.65
C ALA A 117 -11.33 -2.81 -6.13
N ASN A 118 -10.72 -1.64 -6.38
CA ASN A 118 -10.24 -1.18 -7.68
C ASN A 118 -9.24 -0.03 -7.50
N PHE A 119 -8.65 0.46 -8.58
CA PHE A 119 -7.68 1.56 -8.55
C PHE A 119 -8.23 2.84 -7.89
N ALA A 120 -9.52 3.14 -8.08
CA ALA A 120 -10.15 4.33 -7.51
C ALA A 120 -10.32 4.27 -5.97
N ARG A 121 -10.21 3.08 -5.34
CA ARG A 121 -10.35 2.89 -3.89
C ARG A 121 -9.34 3.69 -3.07
N VAL A 122 -8.17 4.00 -3.63
CA VAL A 122 -7.15 4.85 -3.00
C VAL A 122 -7.73 6.22 -2.57
N GLN A 123 -8.72 6.74 -3.29
CA GLN A 123 -9.40 7.98 -2.92
C GLN A 123 -10.14 7.84 -1.57
N LEU A 124 -10.72 6.68 -1.29
CA LEU A 124 -11.41 6.45 -0.01
C LEU A 124 -10.41 6.40 1.16
N SER A 125 -9.21 5.83 0.95
CA SER A 125 -8.13 5.90 1.95
C SER A 125 -7.73 7.36 2.20
N ARG A 126 -7.63 8.16 1.15
CA ARG A 126 -7.41 9.62 1.26
C ARG A 126 -8.51 10.30 2.04
N ASP A 127 -9.77 9.94 1.80
CA ASP A 127 -10.92 10.51 2.52
C ASP A 127 -10.86 10.18 4.03
N VAL A 128 -10.42 8.97 4.40
CA VAL A 128 -10.17 8.61 5.81
C VAL A 128 -9.12 9.54 6.42
N MET A 129 -7.98 9.77 5.75
CA MET A 129 -6.95 10.71 6.23
C MET A 129 -7.50 12.11 6.46
N VAL A 130 -8.23 12.64 5.47
CA VAL A 130 -8.80 14.01 5.54
C VAL A 130 -9.76 14.14 6.70
N ARG A 131 -10.64 13.17 6.91
CA ARG A 131 -11.59 13.17 8.05
C ARG A 131 -10.89 13.13 9.42
N ASN A 132 -9.69 12.54 9.47
CA ASN A 132 -8.88 12.44 10.69
C ASN A 132 -7.86 13.60 10.82
N GLY A 133 -7.96 14.65 10.00
CA GLY A 133 -7.11 15.84 10.10
C GLY A 133 -5.71 15.71 9.47
N ASP A 134 -5.45 14.64 8.72
CA ASP A 134 -4.14 14.32 8.15
C ASP A 134 -4.01 14.73 6.66
N ALA A 135 -4.81 15.70 6.23
CA ALA A 135 -4.81 16.18 4.84
C ALA A 135 -3.45 16.72 4.35
N ALA A 136 -2.55 17.11 5.24
CA ALA A 136 -1.24 17.62 4.88
C ALA A 136 -0.24 16.52 4.45
N LYS A 137 -0.46 15.27 4.88
CA LYS A 137 0.45 14.17 4.53
C LYS A 137 0.15 13.63 3.13
N PRO A 138 1.18 13.27 2.34
CA PRO A 138 0.99 12.64 1.05
C PRO A 138 0.59 11.17 1.18
N VAL A 139 0.02 10.63 0.09
CA VAL A 139 -0.18 9.19 -0.11
C VAL A 139 0.81 8.71 -1.16
N TRP A 140 1.49 7.61 -0.90
CA TRP A 140 2.25 6.86 -1.89
C TRP A 140 1.50 5.60 -2.27
N ILE A 141 1.33 5.36 -3.56
CA ILE A 141 0.78 4.10 -4.04
C ILE A 141 1.96 3.14 -4.20
N THR A 142 2.22 2.36 -3.16
CA THR A 142 3.42 1.52 -3.07
C THR A 142 3.34 0.24 -3.86
N GLU A 143 2.13 -0.14 -4.28
CA GLU A 143 1.90 -1.23 -5.21
C GLU A 143 0.70 -0.90 -6.08
N MET A 144 0.87 -0.93 -7.40
CA MET A 144 -0.23 -0.80 -8.36
C MET A 144 0.04 -1.60 -9.62
N GLY A 145 -1.01 -2.08 -10.25
CA GLY A 145 -0.86 -2.80 -11.50
C GLY A 145 -2.09 -3.59 -11.91
N TRP A 146 -1.93 -4.29 -13.02
CA TRP A 146 -2.91 -5.20 -13.62
C TRP A 146 -2.21 -6.50 -13.97
N ASP A 147 -2.88 -7.61 -13.72
CA ASP A 147 -2.31 -8.93 -14.00
C ASP A 147 -2.56 -9.36 -15.46
N SER A 148 -1.52 -9.94 -16.07
CA SER A 148 -1.56 -10.48 -17.43
C SER A 148 -1.04 -11.93 -17.42
N PRO A 149 -1.72 -12.85 -16.72
CA PRO A 149 -1.32 -14.23 -16.67
C PRO A 149 -1.52 -14.92 -18.03
N PRO A 150 -0.72 -15.96 -18.35
CA PRO A 150 -0.99 -16.85 -19.44
C PRO A 150 -2.43 -17.41 -19.40
N GLU A 151 -3.00 -17.76 -20.56
CA GLU A 151 -4.40 -18.20 -20.64
C GLU A 151 -4.71 -19.45 -19.82
N ASP A 152 -3.74 -20.33 -19.69
CA ASP A 152 -3.79 -21.59 -18.93
C ASP A 152 -3.61 -21.43 -17.42
N MET A 153 -3.33 -20.21 -16.94
CA MET A 153 -3.16 -19.93 -15.51
C MET A 153 -4.41 -19.28 -14.90
N PRO A 154 -4.74 -19.58 -13.63
CA PRO A 154 -5.78 -18.86 -12.91
C PRO A 154 -5.53 -17.35 -12.87
N ALA A 155 -6.61 -16.56 -12.90
CA ALA A 155 -6.56 -15.10 -12.82
C ALA A 155 -7.51 -14.57 -11.73
N PRO A 156 -7.25 -14.88 -10.45
CA PRO A 156 -8.16 -14.51 -9.35
C PRO A 156 -8.25 -12.99 -9.14
N TYR A 157 -7.28 -12.24 -9.65
CA TYR A 157 -7.21 -10.79 -9.53
C TYR A 157 -7.52 -10.05 -10.84
N GLY A 158 -8.18 -10.71 -11.77
CA GLY A 158 -8.46 -10.18 -13.09
C GLY A 158 -7.39 -10.54 -14.11
N ARG A 159 -7.72 -10.37 -15.39
CA ARG A 159 -6.81 -10.61 -16.52
C ARG A 159 -6.97 -9.52 -17.55
N VAL A 160 -5.85 -8.98 -18.01
CA VAL A 160 -5.76 -8.15 -19.21
C VAL A 160 -4.67 -8.69 -20.12
N ASP A 161 -4.70 -8.35 -21.39
CA ASP A 161 -3.56 -8.60 -22.28
C ASP A 161 -2.41 -7.63 -22.01
N GLU A 162 -1.20 -7.94 -22.48
CA GLU A 162 0.01 -7.14 -22.26
C GLU A 162 -0.13 -5.70 -22.80
N GLN A 163 -0.80 -5.50 -23.92
CA GLN A 163 -1.01 -4.19 -24.49
C GLN A 163 -1.94 -3.35 -23.61
N THR A 164 -3.01 -3.96 -23.13
CA THR A 164 -3.95 -3.33 -22.19
C THR A 164 -3.27 -3.04 -20.85
N ARG A 165 -2.44 -3.94 -20.34
CA ARG A 165 -1.63 -3.72 -19.13
C ARG A 165 -0.74 -2.50 -19.27
N GLY A 166 0.00 -2.40 -20.36
CA GLY A 166 0.85 -1.24 -20.66
C GLY A 166 0.05 0.06 -20.73
N ARG A 167 -1.08 0.06 -21.47
CA ARG A 167 -1.98 1.20 -21.57
C ARG A 167 -2.55 1.61 -20.20
N TYR A 168 -3.01 0.67 -19.40
CA TYR A 168 -3.55 0.94 -18.06
C TYR A 168 -2.48 1.50 -17.12
N THR A 169 -1.25 1.02 -17.20
CA THR A 169 -0.14 1.56 -16.43
C THR A 169 0.07 3.04 -16.74
N VAL A 170 0.14 3.43 -18.02
CA VAL A 170 0.29 4.83 -18.42
C VAL A 170 -0.88 5.67 -17.92
N GLN A 171 -2.12 5.21 -18.17
CA GLN A 171 -3.34 5.90 -17.73
C GLN A 171 -3.43 6.07 -16.20
N ALA A 172 -2.90 5.12 -15.43
CA ALA A 172 -2.85 5.22 -13.97
C ALA A 172 -1.96 6.39 -13.53
N TYR A 173 -0.76 6.50 -14.07
CA TYR A 173 0.14 7.62 -13.80
C TYR A 173 -0.43 8.96 -14.27
N GLU A 174 -1.02 9.00 -15.47
CA GLU A 174 -1.68 10.21 -15.99
C GLU A 174 -2.82 10.66 -15.05
N ARG A 175 -3.65 9.72 -14.59
CA ARG A 175 -4.73 10.01 -13.65
C ARG A 175 -4.20 10.51 -12.31
N MET A 176 -3.18 9.86 -11.75
CA MET A 176 -2.54 10.32 -10.51
C MET A 176 -2.04 11.74 -10.65
N ALA A 177 -1.32 12.05 -11.73
CA ALA A 177 -0.77 13.38 -11.97
C ALA A 177 -1.85 14.47 -12.17
N ALA A 178 -2.94 14.10 -12.85
CA ALA A 178 -4.00 15.07 -13.19
C ALA A 178 -5.04 15.28 -12.08
N GLU A 179 -5.35 14.22 -11.29
CA GLU A 179 -6.51 14.24 -10.40
C GLU A 179 -6.13 14.13 -8.90
N TRP A 180 -4.94 13.61 -8.58
CA TRP A 180 -4.53 13.30 -7.20
C TRP A 180 -3.30 14.09 -6.76
N PRO A 181 -3.40 15.42 -6.55
CA PRO A 181 -2.26 16.26 -6.17
C PRO A 181 -1.62 15.85 -4.81
N TRP A 182 -2.31 15.04 -4.05
CA TRP A 182 -1.87 14.46 -2.80
C TRP A 182 -1.11 13.13 -2.98
N ALA A 183 -1.12 12.54 -4.18
CA ALA A 183 -0.38 11.31 -4.48
C ALA A 183 1.05 11.65 -4.89
N GLY A 184 2.02 11.32 -4.04
CA GLY A 184 3.43 11.68 -4.26
C GLY A 184 4.17 10.75 -5.22
N VAL A 185 4.00 9.45 -5.07
CA VAL A 185 4.72 8.41 -5.84
C VAL A 185 3.79 7.23 -6.13
N GLY A 186 3.99 6.60 -7.27
CA GLY A 186 3.38 5.32 -7.62
C GLY A 186 4.46 4.30 -7.99
N PHE A 187 4.36 3.09 -7.48
CA PHE A 187 5.25 1.97 -7.80
C PHE A 187 4.47 0.90 -8.55
N LEU A 188 4.97 0.54 -9.73
CA LEU A 188 4.39 -0.55 -10.50
C LEU A 188 4.79 -1.90 -9.89
N TRP A 189 3.80 -2.70 -9.52
CA TRP A 189 3.96 -4.06 -9.05
C TRP A 189 3.39 -5.04 -10.10
N PHE A 190 4.21 -5.70 -10.86
CA PHE A 190 5.65 -5.56 -11.07
C PHE A 190 5.97 -5.57 -12.57
N LEU A 191 7.15 -5.10 -12.95
CA LEU A 191 7.46 -4.83 -14.36
C LEU A 191 7.61 -6.10 -15.20
N LEU A 192 8.21 -7.16 -14.64
CA LEU A 192 8.50 -8.39 -15.36
C LEU A 192 7.90 -9.60 -14.64
N ARG A 193 7.17 -10.42 -15.40
CA ARG A 193 6.80 -11.75 -14.96
C ARG A 193 7.86 -12.71 -15.43
N PHE A 194 8.62 -13.31 -14.51
CA PHE A 194 9.49 -14.43 -14.87
C PHE A 194 8.62 -15.60 -15.35
N ARG A 195 8.81 -16.03 -16.59
CA ARG A 195 8.27 -17.32 -17.02
C ARG A 195 8.93 -18.40 -16.16
N THR A 196 8.13 -19.12 -15.40
CA THR A 196 8.60 -20.34 -14.73
C THR A 196 9.10 -21.30 -15.79
N GLY A 197 10.40 -21.44 -15.93
CA GLY A 197 11.06 -22.28 -16.93
C GLY A 197 12.43 -21.80 -17.42
N SER A 198 12.84 -20.58 -17.10
CA SER A 198 14.15 -20.03 -17.50
C SER A 198 14.95 -19.43 -16.34
N ILE A 199 14.87 -20.05 -15.16
CA ILE A 199 15.81 -19.73 -14.08
C ILE A 199 16.94 -20.77 -14.14
N LEU A 200 18.09 -20.28 -14.54
CA LEU A 200 19.42 -20.85 -14.37
C LEU A 200 19.76 -22.12 -15.16
N ARG A 201 20.41 -21.90 -16.28
CA ARG A 201 21.62 -22.65 -16.60
C ARG A 201 22.84 -21.72 -16.49
#